data_4db6a7154ea9b20952df6f81a4428659
#
_entry.id   4db6a7154ea9b20952df6f81a4428659
#
_cell.length_a   1.000
_cell.length_b   1.000
_cell.length_c   1.000
_cell.angle_alpha   90.00
_cell.angle_beta   90.00
_cell.angle_gamma   90.00
#
_symmetry.space_group_name_H-M   'P 1'
#
loop_
_entity.id
_entity.type
_entity.pdbx_description
1 polymer ?
#
loop_
_entity_poly.entity_id
_entity_poly.type
_entity_poly.pdbx_seq_one_letter_code
_entity_poly.pdbx_strand_id
1 'polypeptide(L)'
;MNEVITKPDSTANSGLIAPAREGDYTGILPSRKIKEMLNRNEIKMMINLDHDQVQPASIDLRLGDYAYPVDTSFLPGKGMKVLDKMEQLDDRFTDFGIDLRKGAVLEKGRVYVIPLLESISLRSEVAAFANPKSSTGRLDILTRLIADGATSFDQVGEGYKGELFIEVAPRSFSVVVKTGTRLNQLRFRRTRGVEARSFSAAEWKKLLDEGKIVDSSDHEKNARSIKTGMLPFTVDLEGSGKEGEIIGYRAKKHAKRIDLERRDYDPLNFWEPIRFHKTSSLILDPDEFYILMTKEAIAVPPDYAAEMLPYDTRAGEFRVHYAGFFDPGFGWNAKLNKAGSSRGVLEVRSHEVPFLLEHGQTVGWLRYERMAARPELLYGQDISSNYQGQSLKLAKQFKQL
;
A
#
# COMPACT_ATOMS: atom_id res chain seq x y z
N MET A 1 -10.39 -25.66 73.83
CA MET A 1 -11.44 -25.54 72.82
C MET A 1 -10.81 -24.85 71.63
N ASN A 2 -10.45 -25.61 70.63
CA ASN A 2 -9.77 -25.14 69.42
C ASN A 2 -10.85 -24.98 68.33
N GLU A 3 -11.09 -23.77 67.91
CA GLU A 3 -11.93 -23.48 66.74
C GLU A 3 -11.08 -23.69 65.47
N VAL A 4 -11.54 -24.62 64.65
CA VAL A 4 -11.01 -24.92 63.32
C VAL A 4 -11.67 -23.92 62.35
N ILE A 5 -10.87 -23.00 61.82
CA ILE A 5 -11.28 -22.07 60.75
C ILE A 5 -11.11 -22.87 59.42
N THR A 6 -12.23 -23.24 58.84
CA THR A 6 -12.31 -23.78 57.49
C THR A 6 -12.14 -22.69 56.46
N LYS A 7 -11.12 -22.78 55.59
CA LYS A 7 -10.97 -21.98 54.39
C LYS A 7 -12.06 -22.30 53.37
N PRO A 8 -12.63 -21.32 52.66
CA PRO A 8 -13.53 -21.62 51.56
C PRO A 8 -12.76 -22.12 50.34
N ASP A 9 -13.23 -23.20 49.78
CA ASP A 9 -12.82 -23.79 48.49
C ASP A 9 -13.05 -22.79 47.36
N SER A 10 -11.95 -22.31 46.75
CA SER A 10 -11.99 -21.52 45.52
C SER A 10 -11.83 -22.47 44.33
N THR A 11 -12.84 -23.22 43.98
CA THR A 11 -12.97 -23.82 42.66
C THR A 11 -13.47 -22.74 41.70
N ALA A 12 -12.54 -21.86 41.24
CA ALA A 12 -12.76 -20.99 40.11
C ALA A 12 -12.91 -21.90 38.86
N ASN A 13 -14.15 -21.92 38.39
CA ASN A 13 -14.54 -22.58 37.15
C ASN A 13 -13.77 -21.91 36.00
N SER A 14 -12.61 -22.45 35.62
CA SER A 14 -11.91 -22.08 34.39
C SER A 14 -12.73 -22.57 33.20
N GLY A 15 -13.76 -21.79 32.84
CA GLY A 15 -14.46 -22.00 31.60
C GLY A 15 -13.45 -21.97 30.46
N LEU A 16 -13.14 -23.14 29.96
CA LEU A 16 -12.39 -23.34 28.73
C LEU A 16 -13.16 -22.63 27.62
N ILE A 17 -12.79 -21.38 27.33
CA ILE A 17 -13.26 -20.70 26.14
C ILE A 17 -12.76 -21.57 24.98
N ALA A 18 -13.72 -22.17 24.25
CA ALA A 18 -13.40 -22.94 23.06
C ALA A 18 -12.47 -22.10 22.16
N PRO A 19 -11.41 -22.68 21.58
CA PRO A 19 -10.52 -21.93 20.71
C PRO A 19 -11.35 -21.27 19.62
N ALA A 20 -11.19 -19.95 19.44
CA ALA A 20 -11.91 -19.19 18.44
C ALA A 20 -11.73 -19.87 17.08
N ARG A 21 -12.83 -19.98 16.32
CA ARG A 21 -12.78 -20.58 14.97
C ARG A 21 -11.91 -19.72 14.08
N GLU A 22 -11.19 -20.34 13.16
CA GLU A 22 -10.44 -19.63 12.14
C GLU A 22 -11.35 -18.63 11.42
N GLY A 23 -11.00 -17.34 11.46
CA GLY A 23 -11.79 -16.24 10.89
C GLY A 23 -12.60 -15.41 11.89
N ASP A 24 -12.58 -15.75 13.20
CA ASP A 24 -13.22 -14.94 14.24
C ASP A 24 -12.29 -13.86 14.82
N TYR A 25 -11.01 -13.87 14.39
CA TYR A 25 -10.01 -12.90 14.85
C TYR A 25 -10.16 -11.55 14.13
N THR A 26 -9.88 -10.48 14.86
CA THR A 26 -9.66 -9.15 14.26
C THR A 26 -8.39 -9.18 13.43
N GLY A 27 -8.29 -8.32 12.44
CA GLY A 27 -7.11 -8.24 11.56
C GLY A 27 -7.45 -8.13 10.08
N ILE A 28 -6.42 -8.22 9.26
CA ILE A 28 -6.55 -8.10 7.80
C ILE A 28 -7.18 -9.35 7.21
N LEU A 29 -8.18 -9.16 6.35
CA LEU A 29 -8.89 -10.27 5.70
C LEU A 29 -8.06 -10.85 4.55
N PRO A 30 -7.84 -12.18 4.51
CA PRO A 30 -7.14 -12.84 3.40
C PRO A 30 -8.03 -13.03 2.18
N SER A 31 -7.43 -13.36 1.04
CA SER A 31 -8.07 -13.58 -0.26
C SER A 31 -9.32 -14.46 -0.21
N ARG A 32 -9.31 -15.55 0.60
CA ARG A 32 -10.50 -16.41 0.80
C ARG A 32 -11.68 -15.62 1.33
N LYS A 33 -11.45 -14.77 2.34
CA LYS A 33 -12.52 -13.95 2.93
C LYS A 33 -13.02 -12.89 1.97
N ILE A 34 -12.16 -12.32 1.15
CA ILE A 34 -12.55 -11.39 0.08
C ILE A 34 -13.43 -12.11 -0.96
N LYS A 35 -13.07 -13.34 -1.36
CA LYS A 35 -13.92 -14.17 -2.24
C LYS A 35 -15.28 -14.52 -1.61
N GLU A 36 -15.31 -14.80 -0.30
CA GLU A 36 -16.58 -14.98 0.42
C GLU A 36 -17.44 -13.70 0.41
N MET A 37 -16.83 -12.51 0.54
CA MET A 37 -17.53 -11.21 0.43
C MET A 37 -18.11 -10.99 -0.97
N LEU A 38 -17.38 -11.35 -2.02
CA LEU A 38 -17.88 -11.33 -3.41
C LEU A 38 -19.10 -12.25 -3.56
N ASN A 39 -19.03 -13.50 -3.08
CA ASN A 39 -20.12 -14.46 -3.16
C ASN A 39 -21.38 -14.02 -2.39
N ARG A 40 -21.23 -13.18 -1.36
CA ARG A 40 -22.33 -12.63 -0.57
C ARG A 40 -22.83 -11.28 -1.06
N ASN A 41 -22.31 -10.79 -2.21
CA ASN A 41 -22.60 -9.45 -2.73
C ASN A 41 -22.23 -8.31 -1.74
N GLU A 42 -21.28 -8.54 -0.84
CA GLU A 42 -20.69 -7.49 0.00
C GLU A 42 -19.71 -6.62 -0.81
N ILE A 43 -19.15 -7.18 -1.88
CA ILE A 43 -18.46 -6.47 -2.95
C ILE A 43 -19.25 -6.75 -4.22
N LYS A 44 -19.80 -5.71 -4.83
CA LYS A 44 -20.55 -5.78 -6.09
C LYS A 44 -19.70 -5.24 -7.22
N MET A 45 -19.83 -5.81 -8.38
CA MET A 45 -19.07 -5.43 -9.58
C MET A 45 -19.99 -5.24 -10.75
N MET A 46 -19.77 -4.17 -11.53
CA MET A 46 -20.51 -3.92 -12.76
C MET A 46 -20.11 -4.85 -13.90
N ILE A 47 -18.87 -5.35 -13.87
CA ILE A 47 -18.29 -6.26 -14.86
C ILE A 47 -17.69 -7.45 -14.10
N ASN A 48 -17.67 -8.63 -14.74
CA ASN A 48 -17.12 -9.85 -14.14
C ASN A 48 -15.72 -9.65 -13.54
N LEU A 49 -15.44 -10.41 -12.48
CA LEU A 49 -14.14 -10.44 -11.81
C LEU A 49 -13.02 -10.86 -12.77
N ASP A 50 -11.94 -10.11 -12.81
CA ASP A 50 -10.75 -10.54 -13.52
C ASP A 50 -10.00 -11.60 -12.71
N HIS A 51 -9.35 -12.53 -13.41
CA HIS A 51 -8.67 -13.69 -12.80
C HIS A 51 -7.67 -13.32 -11.68
N ASP A 52 -6.96 -12.20 -11.85
CA ASP A 52 -5.90 -11.74 -10.94
C ASP A 52 -6.29 -10.48 -10.13
N GLN A 53 -7.60 -10.19 -10.00
CA GLN A 53 -8.07 -9.01 -9.31
C GLN A 53 -8.01 -9.15 -7.78
N VAL A 54 -8.27 -10.36 -7.25
CA VAL A 54 -8.14 -10.65 -5.82
C VAL A 54 -6.69 -11.03 -5.53
N GLN A 55 -6.06 -10.25 -4.65
CA GLN A 55 -4.69 -10.40 -4.19
C GLN A 55 -4.65 -11.10 -2.82
N PRO A 56 -3.48 -11.50 -2.26
CA PRO A 56 -3.42 -12.22 -0.99
C PRO A 56 -4.17 -11.58 0.18
N ALA A 57 -4.19 -10.24 0.24
CA ALA A 57 -4.81 -9.48 1.32
C ALA A 57 -5.56 -8.22 0.84
N SER A 58 -5.90 -8.12 -0.44
CA SER A 58 -6.58 -6.98 -1.04
C SER A 58 -7.34 -7.36 -2.30
N ILE A 59 -8.13 -6.43 -2.84
CA ILE A 59 -8.72 -6.50 -4.17
C ILE A 59 -8.33 -5.25 -4.96
N ASP A 60 -7.96 -5.41 -6.22
CA ASP A 60 -7.71 -4.30 -7.11
C ASP A 60 -9.02 -3.62 -7.51
N LEU A 61 -9.07 -2.29 -7.47
CA LEU A 61 -10.20 -1.50 -7.90
C LEU A 61 -10.03 -1.04 -9.35
N ARG A 62 -11.11 -1.08 -10.14
CA ARG A 62 -11.11 -0.80 -11.58
C ARG A 62 -11.81 0.52 -11.87
N LEU A 63 -11.21 1.33 -12.76
CA LEU A 63 -11.82 2.56 -13.25
C LEU A 63 -13.11 2.27 -14.01
N GLY A 64 -14.14 3.09 -13.81
CA GLY A 64 -15.36 3.11 -14.57
C GLY A 64 -15.21 3.77 -15.96
N ASP A 65 -16.33 4.12 -16.56
CA ASP A 65 -16.38 4.55 -17.97
C ASP A 65 -16.03 6.01 -18.20
N TYR A 66 -16.12 6.85 -17.18
CA TYR A 66 -15.91 8.29 -17.30
C TYR A 66 -14.96 8.84 -16.25
N ALA A 67 -14.06 9.72 -16.68
CA ALA A 67 -13.23 10.53 -15.80
C ALA A 67 -13.71 11.98 -15.85
N TYR A 68 -14.02 12.54 -14.70
CA TYR A 68 -14.48 13.93 -14.57
C TYR A 68 -13.33 14.80 -14.10
N PRO A 69 -12.82 15.74 -14.94
CA PRO A 69 -11.83 16.70 -14.49
C PRO A 69 -12.46 17.60 -13.44
N VAL A 70 -11.70 17.89 -12.39
CA VAL A 70 -12.09 18.80 -11.30
C VAL A 70 -10.99 19.83 -11.05
N ASP A 71 -11.37 21.04 -10.67
CA ASP A 71 -10.41 22.11 -10.42
C ASP A 71 -9.71 21.98 -9.07
N THR A 72 -10.35 21.28 -8.13
CA THR A 72 -9.84 21.12 -6.77
C THR A 72 -10.14 19.73 -6.21
N SER A 73 -9.23 19.24 -5.38
CA SER A 73 -9.48 18.07 -4.56
C SER A 73 -10.51 18.36 -3.47
N PHE A 74 -11.36 17.40 -3.16
CA PHE A 74 -12.40 17.56 -2.13
C PHE A 74 -12.71 16.26 -1.40
N LEU A 75 -13.32 16.40 -0.23
CA LEU A 75 -14.04 15.35 0.49
C LEU A 75 -15.50 15.73 0.58
N PRO A 76 -16.46 14.79 0.37
CA PRO A 76 -17.88 15.12 0.38
C PRO A 76 -18.35 15.62 1.75
N GLY A 77 -17.78 15.06 2.83
CA GLY A 77 -18.23 15.36 4.20
C GLY A 77 -19.44 14.53 4.63
N LYS A 78 -19.71 14.51 5.92
CA LYS A 78 -20.77 13.68 6.50
C LYS A 78 -22.13 13.94 5.84
N GLY A 79 -22.82 12.86 5.46
CA GLY A 79 -24.17 12.90 4.91
C GLY A 79 -24.29 13.35 3.46
N MET A 80 -23.17 13.63 2.77
CA MET A 80 -23.15 14.07 1.39
C MET A 80 -22.56 13.00 0.47
N LYS A 81 -23.14 12.78 -0.70
CA LYS A 81 -22.59 11.90 -1.72
C LYS A 81 -21.49 12.61 -2.51
N VAL A 82 -20.61 11.82 -3.10
CA VAL A 82 -19.52 12.35 -3.94
C VAL A 82 -20.09 13.09 -5.15
N LEU A 83 -21.09 12.52 -5.83
CA LEU A 83 -21.72 13.15 -7.00
C LEU A 83 -22.43 14.45 -6.65
N ASP A 84 -23.18 14.47 -5.53
CA ASP A 84 -23.86 15.71 -5.06
C ASP A 84 -22.84 16.82 -4.76
N LYS A 85 -21.66 16.43 -4.22
CA LYS A 85 -20.57 17.39 -3.97
C LYS A 85 -19.95 17.90 -5.27
N MET A 86 -19.78 17.05 -6.26
CA MET A 86 -19.29 17.45 -7.59
C MET A 86 -20.25 18.43 -8.26
N GLU A 87 -21.57 18.15 -8.20
CA GLU A 87 -22.61 19.04 -8.72
C GLU A 87 -22.62 20.42 -8.02
N GLN A 88 -22.35 20.45 -6.71
CA GLN A 88 -22.19 21.72 -5.98
C GLN A 88 -20.96 22.53 -6.40
N LEU A 89 -19.89 21.85 -6.83
CA LEU A 89 -18.65 22.50 -7.25
C LEU A 89 -18.72 22.98 -8.70
N ASP A 90 -19.36 22.22 -9.57
CA ASP A 90 -19.61 22.53 -10.98
C ASP A 90 -20.90 21.81 -11.41
N ASP A 91 -21.97 22.55 -11.65
CA ASP A 91 -23.29 22.03 -12.04
C ASP A 91 -23.28 21.37 -13.44
N ARG A 92 -22.20 21.56 -14.21
CA ARG A 92 -22.00 20.98 -15.53
C ARG A 92 -20.86 19.97 -15.60
N PHE A 93 -20.37 19.48 -14.46
CA PHE A 93 -19.24 18.57 -14.46
C PHE A 93 -19.43 17.36 -15.39
N THR A 94 -20.66 16.89 -15.58
CA THR A 94 -20.99 15.77 -16.45
C THR A 94 -20.75 16.07 -17.94
N ASP A 95 -20.87 17.35 -18.36
CA ASP A 95 -20.66 17.78 -19.74
C ASP A 95 -19.19 17.62 -20.17
N PHE A 96 -18.27 17.64 -19.18
CA PHE A 96 -16.84 17.52 -19.39
C PHE A 96 -16.28 16.11 -19.09
N GLY A 97 -17.17 15.12 -18.92
CA GLY A 97 -16.78 13.74 -18.67
C GLY A 97 -15.99 13.15 -19.84
N ILE A 98 -14.80 12.66 -19.56
CA ILE A 98 -13.91 12.01 -20.54
C ILE A 98 -14.26 10.52 -20.62
N ASP A 99 -14.63 10.04 -21.80
CA ASP A 99 -14.96 8.64 -22.05
C ASP A 99 -13.69 7.76 -22.05
N LEU A 100 -13.63 6.82 -21.10
CA LEU A 100 -12.49 5.91 -20.92
C LEU A 100 -12.65 4.58 -21.68
N ARG A 101 -13.80 4.27 -22.24
CA ARG A 101 -14.09 2.94 -22.87
C ARG A 101 -13.11 2.60 -24.00
N LYS A 102 -12.66 3.58 -24.76
CA LYS A 102 -11.65 3.42 -25.82
C LYS A 102 -10.25 3.83 -25.43
N GLY A 103 -10.06 4.22 -24.17
CA GLY A 103 -8.84 4.79 -23.66
C GLY A 103 -8.76 6.30 -23.86
N ALA A 104 -8.29 7.01 -22.84
CA ALA A 104 -8.12 8.44 -22.84
C ALA A 104 -6.86 8.86 -22.09
N VAL A 105 -6.38 10.08 -22.36
CA VAL A 105 -5.23 10.66 -21.67
C VAL A 105 -5.71 11.38 -20.42
N LEU A 106 -5.16 11.02 -19.27
CA LEU A 106 -5.19 11.85 -18.08
C LEU A 106 -3.89 12.70 -18.06
N GLU A 107 -4.06 14.00 -18.12
CA GLU A 107 -2.94 14.93 -18.26
C GLU A 107 -2.21 15.15 -16.94
N LYS A 108 -0.89 15.30 -17.02
CA LYS A 108 -0.05 15.73 -15.90
C LYS A 108 -0.54 17.05 -15.32
N GLY A 109 -0.64 17.10 -13.98
CA GLY A 109 -1.03 18.33 -13.24
C GLY A 109 -2.53 18.60 -13.18
N ARG A 110 -3.37 17.73 -13.76
CA ARG A 110 -4.82 17.79 -13.64
C ARG A 110 -5.33 16.79 -12.61
N VAL A 111 -6.46 17.09 -12.01
CA VAL A 111 -7.16 16.21 -11.05
C VAL A 111 -8.43 15.70 -11.70
N TYR A 112 -8.69 14.41 -11.52
CA TYR A 112 -9.86 13.73 -12.04
C TYR A 112 -10.55 12.94 -10.93
N VAL A 113 -11.88 12.94 -10.92
CA VAL A 113 -12.68 12.03 -10.10
C VAL A 113 -13.31 11.00 -11.03
N ILE A 114 -13.14 9.73 -10.72
CA ILE A 114 -13.57 8.60 -11.55
C ILE A 114 -14.40 7.65 -10.69
N PRO A 115 -15.67 7.36 -11.03
CA PRO A 115 -16.41 6.27 -10.40
C PRO A 115 -15.68 4.94 -10.63
N LEU A 116 -15.71 4.05 -9.67
CA LEU A 116 -15.14 2.71 -9.79
C LEU A 116 -16.19 1.69 -10.24
N LEU A 117 -15.75 0.59 -10.84
CA LEU A 117 -16.65 -0.51 -11.25
C LEU A 117 -17.09 -1.35 -10.03
N GLU A 118 -16.43 -1.22 -8.91
CA GLU A 118 -16.75 -1.87 -7.66
C GLU A 118 -17.56 -0.94 -6.75
N SER A 119 -18.60 -1.50 -6.12
CA SER A 119 -19.30 -0.91 -4.99
C SER A 119 -19.30 -1.89 -3.82
N ILE A 120 -19.46 -1.41 -2.60
CA ILE A 120 -19.38 -2.27 -1.41
C ILE A 120 -20.57 -2.10 -0.47
N SER A 121 -20.86 -3.18 0.25
CA SER A 121 -21.88 -3.23 1.29
C SER A 121 -21.31 -4.00 2.48
N LEU A 122 -20.49 -3.29 3.27
CA LEU A 122 -19.77 -3.86 4.39
C LEU A 122 -20.68 -4.21 5.56
N ARG A 123 -20.29 -5.21 6.34
CA ARG A 123 -20.86 -5.51 7.64
C ARG A 123 -20.34 -4.52 8.68
N SER A 124 -21.08 -4.42 9.80
CA SER A 124 -20.74 -3.52 10.91
C SER A 124 -19.41 -3.83 11.62
N GLU A 125 -18.82 -4.99 11.36
CA GLU A 125 -17.53 -5.41 11.91
C GLU A 125 -16.38 -5.35 10.89
N VAL A 126 -16.61 -4.77 9.71
CA VAL A 126 -15.59 -4.67 8.64
C VAL A 126 -15.43 -3.22 8.22
N ALA A 127 -14.19 -2.77 8.23
CA ALA A 127 -13.74 -1.52 7.62
C ALA A 127 -12.82 -1.81 6.44
N ALA A 128 -12.59 -0.82 5.59
CA ALA A 128 -11.64 -0.97 4.48
C ALA A 128 -10.76 0.27 4.32
N PHE A 129 -9.57 0.04 3.76
CA PHE A 129 -8.65 1.12 3.40
C PHE A 129 -8.05 0.85 2.03
N ALA A 130 -7.75 1.94 1.34
CA ALA A 130 -7.18 1.90 0.02
C ALA A 130 -5.74 2.41 0.01
N ASN A 131 -4.98 1.93 -0.96
CA ASN A 131 -3.67 2.47 -1.30
C ASN A 131 -3.44 2.34 -2.81
N PRO A 132 -2.62 3.21 -3.41
CA PRO A 132 -2.22 3.03 -4.79
C PRO A 132 -1.48 1.70 -4.96
N LYS A 133 -1.59 1.11 -6.15
CA LYS A 133 -0.75 -0.03 -6.52
C LYS A 133 0.70 0.43 -6.67
N SER A 134 1.66 -0.44 -6.34
CA SER A 134 3.09 -0.11 -6.50
C SER A 134 3.45 0.38 -7.91
N SER A 135 2.82 -0.17 -8.97
CA SER A 135 3.03 0.32 -10.33
C SER A 135 2.48 1.72 -10.58
N THR A 136 1.45 2.13 -9.84
CA THR A 136 0.84 3.46 -9.89
C THR A 136 1.73 4.47 -9.18
N GLY A 137 2.19 4.15 -7.96
CA GLY A 137 3.10 4.99 -7.19
C GLY A 137 4.41 5.25 -7.93
N ARG A 138 5.02 4.21 -8.53
CA ARG A 138 6.27 4.35 -9.31
C ARG A 138 6.15 5.17 -10.59
N LEU A 139 4.94 5.54 -11.00
CA LEU A 139 4.68 6.47 -12.10
C LEU A 139 4.30 7.86 -11.61
N ASP A 140 4.36 8.10 -10.30
CA ASP A 140 3.96 9.37 -9.68
C ASP A 140 2.50 9.74 -10.01
N ILE A 141 1.62 8.76 -9.96
CA ILE A 141 0.18 8.98 -10.13
C ILE A 141 -0.43 9.00 -8.73
N LEU A 142 -0.80 10.18 -8.24
CA LEU A 142 -1.54 10.32 -7.00
C LEU A 142 -2.93 9.73 -7.18
N THR A 143 -3.29 8.77 -6.34
CA THR A 143 -4.63 8.22 -6.28
C THR A 143 -5.13 8.21 -4.85
N ARG A 144 -6.38 8.60 -4.64
CA ARG A 144 -7.05 8.62 -3.34
C ARG A 144 -8.48 8.12 -3.48
N LEU A 145 -8.85 7.13 -2.68
CA LEU A 145 -10.22 6.62 -2.65
C LEU A 145 -11.14 7.63 -1.95
N ILE A 146 -12.32 7.84 -2.51
CA ILE A 146 -13.39 8.65 -1.93
C ILE A 146 -14.65 7.79 -1.83
N ALA A 147 -15.28 7.77 -0.66
CA ALA A 147 -16.57 7.16 -0.42
C ALA A 147 -17.61 8.23 -0.08
N ASP A 148 -18.89 7.95 -0.27
CA ASP A 148 -19.96 8.84 0.16
C ASP A 148 -19.86 9.11 1.67
N GLY A 149 -20.05 10.35 2.08
CA GLY A 149 -19.95 10.77 3.47
C GLY A 149 -18.54 10.80 4.04
N ALA A 150 -17.49 10.55 3.24
CA ALA A 150 -16.11 10.48 3.71
C ALA A 150 -15.62 11.84 4.24
N THR A 151 -14.88 11.78 5.35
CA THR A 151 -14.14 12.90 5.96
C THR A 151 -12.64 12.72 5.89
N SER A 152 -12.19 11.61 5.31
CA SER A 152 -10.79 11.30 5.01
C SER A 152 -10.70 10.47 3.74
N PHE A 153 -9.62 10.64 2.99
CA PHE A 153 -9.30 9.79 1.85
C PHE A 153 -8.88 8.39 2.29
N ASP A 154 -9.00 7.43 1.39
CA ASP A 154 -8.48 6.07 1.51
C ASP A 154 -9.04 5.27 2.70
N GLN A 155 -10.13 5.73 3.31
CA GLN A 155 -10.78 5.05 4.41
C GLN A 155 -12.27 4.85 4.14
N VAL A 156 -12.74 3.63 4.42
CA VAL A 156 -14.15 3.28 4.36
C VAL A 156 -14.57 2.72 5.73
N GLY A 157 -15.49 3.41 6.37
CA GLY A 157 -15.96 3.07 7.72
C GLY A 157 -16.70 1.73 7.77
N GLU A 158 -16.84 1.22 8.98
CA GLU A 158 -17.62 0.01 9.27
C GLU A 158 -19.06 0.16 8.77
N GLY A 159 -19.59 -0.91 8.18
CA GLY A 159 -20.98 -0.95 7.73
C GLY A 159 -21.31 -0.06 6.55
N TYR A 160 -20.32 0.54 5.90
CA TYR A 160 -20.53 1.37 4.71
C TYR A 160 -21.24 0.62 3.59
N LYS A 161 -22.16 1.29 2.92
CA LYS A 161 -22.90 0.78 1.74
C LYS A 161 -22.99 1.87 0.71
N GLY A 162 -22.35 1.67 -0.44
CA GLY A 162 -22.36 2.68 -1.48
C GLY A 162 -21.36 2.41 -2.59
N GLU A 163 -21.32 3.35 -3.51
CA GLU A 163 -20.35 3.43 -4.59
C GLU A 163 -19.00 3.90 -4.08
N LEU A 164 -17.97 3.61 -4.86
CA LEU A 164 -16.61 4.04 -4.61
C LEU A 164 -16.12 4.91 -5.77
N PHE A 165 -15.37 5.93 -5.43
CA PHE A 165 -14.77 6.85 -6.38
C PHE A 165 -13.27 6.93 -6.13
N ILE A 166 -12.52 7.28 -7.16
CA ILE A 166 -11.09 7.51 -7.03
C ILE A 166 -10.74 8.90 -7.58
N GLU A 167 -10.03 9.67 -6.78
CA GLU A 167 -9.31 10.83 -7.28
C GLU A 167 -8.01 10.37 -7.92
N VAL A 168 -7.72 10.86 -9.11
CA VAL A 168 -6.49 10.54 -9.85
C VAL A 168 -5.82 11.84 -10.30
N ALA A 169 -4.54 12.02 -9.94
CA ALA A 169 -3.75 13.16 -10.38
C ALA A 169 -2.34 12.70 -10.83
N PRO A 170 -2.10 12.56 -12.13
CA PRO A 170 -0.77 12.29 -12.65
C PRO A 170 0.17 13.48 -12.37
N ARG A 171 1.31 13.24 -11.70
CA ARG A 171 2.22 14.31 -11.26
C ARG A 171 3.45 14.47 -12.15
N SER A 172 4.06 13.36 -12.59
CA SER A 172 5.28 13.41 -13.44
C SER A 172 5.00 13.18 -14.92
N PHE A 173 4.07 12.27 -15.25
CA PHE A 173 3.80 11.87 -16.63
C PHE A 173 2.29 11.90 -16.91
N SER A 174 1.89 12.40 -18.08
CA SER A 174 0.53 12.14 -18.59
C SER A 174 0.39 10.66 -18.88
N VAL A 175 -0.76 10.07 -18.57
CA VAL A 175 -0.99 8.62 -18.71
C VAL A 175 -2.21 8.32 -19.55
N VAL A 176 -2.17 7.21 -20.31
CA VAL A 176 -3.34 6.67 -21.00
C VAL A 176 -3.94 5.59 -20.13
N VAL A 177 -5.21 5.74 -19.81
CA VAL A 177 -6.03 4.79 -19.05
C VAL A 177 -7.27 4.42 -19.83
N LYS A 178 -7.92 3.31 -19.47
CA LYS A 178 -9.23 2.91 -20.02
C LYS A 178 -10.12 2.36 -18.90
N THR A 179 -11.40 2.16 -19.19
CA THR A 179 -12.31 1.39 -18.33
C THR A 179 -11.65 0.07 -17.91
N GLY A 180 -11.70 -0.24 -16.61
CA GLY A 180 -11.08 -1.43 -16.05
C GLY A 180 -9.60 -1.28 -15.69
N THR A 181 -8.92 -0.16 -16.01
CA THR A 181 -7.55 0.10 -15.52
C THR A 181 -7.52 0.09 -14.00
N ARG A 182 -6.51 -0.58 -13.40
CA ARG A 182 -6.37 -0.77 -11.95
C ARG A 182 -5.25 0.12 -11.43
N LEU A 183 -5.63 1.19 -10.73
CA LEU A 183 -4.68 2.15 -10.14
C LEU A 183 -4.55 1.99 -8.63
N ASN A 184 -5.61 1.51 -7.97
CA ASN A 184 -5.72 1.44 -6.53
C ASN A 184 -6.11 0.02 -6.09
N GLN A 185 -5.89 -0.29 -4.82
CA GLN A 185 -6.24 -1.56 -4.20
C GLN A 185 -6.93 -1.31 -2.86
N LEU A 186 -7.88 -2.18 -2.51
CA LEU A 186 -8.69 -2.09 -1.29
C LEU A 186 -8.39 -3.28 -0.38
N ARG A 187 -8.01 -3.01 0.86
CA ARG A 187 -7.76 -3.97 1.91
C ARG A 187 -8.86 -3.90 2.96
N PHE A 188 -9.35 -5.03 3.41
CA PHE A 188 -10.40 -5.12 4.42
C PHE A 188 -9.81 -5.54 5.76
N ARG A 189 -10.35 -4.96 6.83
CA ARG A 189 -10.00 -5.30 8.22
C ARG A 189 -11.27 -5.69 8.98
N ARG A 190 -11.22 -6.81 9.66
CA ARG A 190 -12.20 -7.12 10.69
C ARG A 190 -11.82 -6.35 11.96
N THR A 191 -12.74 -5.54 12.45
CA THR A 191 -12.51 -4.61 13.57
C THR A 191 -13.11 -5.13 14.88
N ARG A 192 -14.09 -6.05 14.81
CA ARG A 192 -14.74 -6.66 15.95
C ARG A 192 -14.66 -8.18 15.87
N GLY A 193 -14.44 -8.81 17.00
CA GLY A 193 -14.28 -10.25 17.13
C GLY A 193 -13.31 -10.57 18.27
N VAL A 194 -12.77 -11.78 18.26
CA VAL A 194 -11.69 -12.12 19.17
C VAL A 194 -10.47 -11.30 18.78
N GLU A 195 -9.99 -10.45 19.68
CA GLU A 195 -8.81 -9.64 19.42
C GLU A 195 -7.65 -10.55 19.01
N ALA A 196 -7.15 -10.35 17.80
CA ALA A 196 -5.86 -10.89 17.43
C ALA A 196 -4.85 -10.27 18.42
N ARG A 197 -4.14 -11.13 19.15
CA ARG A 197 -3.13 -10.67 20.12
C ARG A 197 -2.25 -9.61 19.42
N SER A 198 -2.21 -8.42 19.97
CA SER A 198 -1.20 -7.43 19.56
C SER A 198 0.17 -8.09 19.69
N PHE A 199 1.13 -7.68 18.87
CA PHE A 199 2.51 -8.15 19.03
C PHE A 199 2.98 -7.90 20.47
N SER A 200 3.37 -8.96 21.19
CA SER A 200 4.17 -8.76 22.40
C SER A 200 5.59 -8.35 21.99
N ALA A 201 6.26 -7.61 22.86
CA ALA A 201 7.66 -7.27 22.61
C ALA A 201 8.56 -8.50 22.43
N ALA A 202 8.27 -9.57 23.17
CA ALA A 202 8.99 -10.84 23.05
C ALA A 202 8.77 -11.53 21.69
N GLU A 203 7.52 -11.54 21.22
CA GLU A 203 7.19 -12.11 19.91
C GLU A 203 7.82 -11.29 18.77
N TRP A 204 7.72 -9.97 18.84
CA TRP A 204 8.34 -9.10 17.86
C TRP A 204 9.85 -9.30 17.79
N LYS A 205 10.50 -9.34 18.98
CA LYS A 205 11.93 -9.63 19.08
C LYS A 205 12.28 -11.00 18.47
N LYS A 206 11.49 -12.03 18.74
CA LYS A 206 11.69 -13.36 18.16
C LYS A 206 11.63 -13.37 16.63
N LEU A 207 10.67 -12.66 16.04
CA LEU A 207 10.56 -12.55 14.57
C LEU A 207 11.79 -11.87 13.95
N LEU A 208 12.35 -10.86 14.64
CA LEU A 208 13.57 -10.18 14.21
C LEU A 208 14.80 -11.09 14.38
N ASP A 209 15.00 -11.67 15.55
CA ASP A 209 16.16 -12.55 15.85
C ASP A 209 16.21 -13.78 14.95
N GLU A 210 15.05 -14.33 14.56
CA GLU A 210 14.93 -15.45 13.61
C GLU A 210 15.10 -15.01 12.14
N GLY A 211 15.31 -13.73 11.87
CA GLY A 211 15.45 -13.18 10.51
C GLY A 211 14.19 -13.36 9.65
N LYS A 212 13.01 -13.31 10.26
CA LYS A 212 11.74 -13.53 9.55
C LYS A 212 11.20 -12.26 8.87
N ILE A 213 11.61 -11.10 9.35
CA ILE A 213 11.08 -9.79 8.90
C ILE A 213 12.14 -9.04 8.10
N VAL A 214 13.38 -9.14 8.52
CA VAL A 214 14.55 -8.49 7.90
C VAL A 214 15.74 -9.43 8.05
N ASP A 215 16.72 -9.31 7.18
CA ASP A 215 17.96 -10.06 7.34
C ASP A 215 18.66 -9.69 8.67
N SER A 216 19.03 -10.71 9.45
CA SER A 216 19.61 -10.53 10.79
C SER A 216 20.91 -9.69 10.80
N SER A 217 21.66 -9.65 9.68
CA SER A 217 22.85 -8.82 9.55
C SER A 217 22.55 -7.31 9.61
N ASP A 218 21.35 -6.90 9.20
CA ASP A 218 20.92 -5.50 9.21
C ASP A 218 20.25 -5.09 10.54
N HIS A 219 19.84 -6.06 11.35
CA HIS A 219 19.06 -5.83 12.57
C HIS A 219 19.88 -5.16 13.70
N GLU A 220 21.14 -5.53 13.89
CA GLU A 220 21.95 -5.07 15.02
C GLU A 220 22.17 -3.55 15.01
N LYS A 221 22.21 -2.93 13.84
CA LYS A 221 22.41 -1.48 13.69
C LYS A 221 21.16 -0.67 14.01
N ASN A 222 19.97 -1.25 13.85
CA ASN A 222 18.67 -0.57 14.01
C ASN A 222 17.94 -0.91 15.31
N ALA A 223 18.47 -1.81 16.15
CA ALA A 223 17.79 -2.36 17.33
C ALA A 223 17.35 -1.33 18.37
N ARG A 224 17.95 -0.15 18.42
CA ARG A 224 17.66 0.90 19.42
C ARG A 224 16.37 1.70 19.14
N SER A 225 15.78 1.57 17.97
CA SER A 225 14.65 2.41 17.52
C SER A 225 13.38 1.64 17.16
N ILE A 226 13.36 0.32 17.34
CA ILE A 226 12.27 -0.54 16.88
C ILE A 226 11.11 -0.52 17.87
N LYS A 227 9.97 0.04 17.42
CA LYS A 227 8.69 -0.09 18.12
C LYS A 227 8.08 -1.45 17.77
N THR A 228 7.45 -2.11 18.75
CA THR A 228 6.73 -3.39 18.53
C THR A 228 5.77 -3.28 17.36
N GLY A 229 5.90 -4.19 16.38
CA GLY A 229 5.08 -4.20 15.16
C GLY A 229 5.48 -3.18 14.10
N MET A 230 6.57 -2.41 14.30
CA MET A 230 7.05 -1.41 13.35
C MET A 230 8.54 -1.61 13.06
N LEU A 231 8.89 -1.66 11.78
CA LEU A 231 10.27 -1.74 11.31
C LEU A 231 10.64 -0.42 10.62
N PRO A 232 11.66 0.32 11.10
CA PRO A 232 12.22 1.44 10.34
C PRO A 232 12.91 0.90 9.10
N PHE A 233 12.83 1.61 7.99
CA PHE A 233 13.64 1.35 6.82
C PHE A 233 14.42 2.59 6.40
N THR A 234 15.61 2.33 5.87
CA THR A 234 16.58 3.37 5.51
C THR A 234 16.82 3.37 4.01
N VAL A 235 17.30 4.49 3.48
CA VAL A 235 17.59 4.62 2.05
C VAL A 235 18.98 4.05 1.72
N ASP A 236 19.08 3.36 0.58
CA ASP A 236 20.34 2.91 0.00
C ASP A 236 20.80 3.89 -1.09
N LEU A 237 21.89 4.60 -0.85
CA LEU A 237 22.53 5.50 -1.81
C LEU A 237 23.94 5.04 -2.21
N GLU A 238 24.33 3.82 -1.83
CA GLU A 238 25.63 3.24 -2.14
C GLU A 238 25.55 2.02 -3.06
N GLY A 239 24.44 1.28 -3.04
CA GLY A 239 24.29 0.03 -3.78
C GLY A 239 25.34 -1.00 -3.33
N SER A 240 26.10 -1.55 -4.28
CA SER A 240 27.26 -2.42 -4.00
C SER A 240 28.56 -1.66 -3.74
N GLY A 241 28.55 -0.33 -3.77
CA GLY A 241 29.72 0.53 -3.66
C GLY A 241 30.53 0.65 -4.95
N LYS A 242 30.03 0.12 -6.06
CA LYS A 242 30.70 0.19 -7.37
C LYS A 242 30.46 1.55 -8.01
N GLU A 243 31.54 2.25 -8.35
CA GLU A 243 31.47 3.53 -9.05
C GLU A 243 30.65 3.43 -10.34
N GLY A 244 29.70 4.37 -10.52
CA GLY A 244 28.82 4.41 -11.67
C GLY A 244 27.60 3.48 -11.61
N GLU A 245 27.45 2.66 -10.55
CA GLU A 245 26.24 1.85 -10.34
C GLU A 245 24.99 2.72 -10.23
N ILE A 246 23.87 2.26 -10.79
CA ILE A 246 22.60 2.96 -10.69
C ILE A 246 21.99 2.71 -9.30
N ILE A 247 21.85 3.76 -8.50
CA ILE A 247 21.29 3.75 -7.14
C ILE A 247 19.90 4.36 -7.05
N GLY A 248 19.42 4.96 -8.13
CA GLY A 248 18.10 5.59 -8.21
C GLY A 248 17.78 6.10 -9.60
N TYR A 249 16.60 6.70 -9.70
CA TYR A 249 16.13 7.35 -10.91
C TYR A 249 15.43 8.65 -10.56
N ARG A 250 15.59 9.68 -11.40
CA ARG A 250 14.82 10.93 -11.36
C ARG A 250 13.90 10.99 -12.58
N ALA A 251 12.64 11.38 -12.40
CA ALA A 251 11.71 11.54 -13.50
C ALA A 251 12.07 12.74 -14.38
N LYS A 252 12.05 12.57 -15.70
CA LYS A 252 12.26 13.67 -16.65
C LYS A 252 11.05 14.59 -16.72
N LYS A 253 11.26 15.91 -16.73
CA LYS A 253 10.19 16.93 -16.77
C LYS A 253 9.34 16.87 -18.03
N HIS A 254 9.96 16.58 -19.17
CA HIS A 254 9.36 16.63 -20.50
C HIS A 254 9.41 15.26 -21.19
N ALA A 255 8.71 14.28 -20.59
CA ALA A 255 8.58 12.95 -21.16
C ALA A 255 7.28 12.80 -21.96
N LYS A 256 7.23 11.80 -22.84
CA LYS A 256 6.01 11.41 -23.55
C LYS A 256 5.00 10.83 -22.56
N ARG A 257 3.72 10.77 -22.98
CA ARG A 257 2.68 10.05 -22.22
C ARG A 257 2.99 8.56 -22.13
N ILE A 258 2.57 7.94 -21.04
CA ILE A 258 2.72 6.51 -20.77
C ILE A 258 1.36 5.82 -20.89
N ASP A 259 1.26 4.87 -21.79
CA ASP A 259 0.12 3.95 -21.85
C ASP A 259 0.31 2.85 -20.78
N LEU A 260 -0.62 2.76 -19.83
CA LEU A 260 -0.49 1.86 -18.67
C LEU A 260 -0.60 0.37 -19.04
N GLU A 261 -1.06 0.04 -20.24
CA GLU A 261 -1.11 -1.35 -20.72
C GLU A 261 0.18 -1.82 -21.37
N ARG A 262 1.00 -0.92 -21.85
CA ARG A 262 2.29 -1.25 -22.45
C ARG A 262 3.32 -1.68 -21.41
N ARG A 263 4.30 -2.51 -21.87
CA ARG A 263 5.36 -3.11 -21.02
C ARG A 263 6.76 -2.98 -21.63
N ASP A 264 6.92 -2.11 -22.63
CA ASP A 264 8.10 -2.10 -23.51
C ASP A 264 8.79 -0.74 -23.61
N TYR A 265 8.46 0.21 -22.70
CA TYR A 265 9.10 1.52 -22.70
C TYR A 265 10.60 1.41 -22.35
N ASP A 266 11.42 2.15 -23.12
CA ASP A 266 12.81 2.39 -22.73
C ASP A 266 12.86 3.36 -21.55
N PRO A 267 13.43 2.95 -20.40
CA PRO A 267 13.51 3.80 -19.22
C PRO A 267 14.19 5.14 -19.48
N LEU A 268 15.25 5.15 -20.31
CA LEU A 268 16.03 6.36 -20.58
C LEU A 268 15.26 7.47 -21.29
N ASN A 269 14.11 7.17 -21.88
CA ASN A 269 13.23 8.20 -22.45
C ASN A 269 12.41 8.95 -21.37
N PHE A 270 12.30 8.39 -20.15
CA PHE A 270 11.43 8.90 -19.08
C PHE A 270 12.20 9.23 -17.79
N TRP A 271 13.34 8.59 -17.59
CA TRP A 271 14.10 8.64 -16.36
C TRP A 271 15.55 9.02 -16.60
N GLU A 272 16.11 9.76 -15.65
CA GLU A 272 17.54 10.02 -15.52
C GLU A 272 18.10 9.09 -14.45
N PRO A 273 19.02 8.17 -14.80
CA PRO A 273 19.67 7.33 -13.80
C PRO A 273 20.53 8.14 -12.85
N ILE A 274 20.36 7.93 -11.55
CA ILE A 274 21.23 8.46 -10.52
C ILE A 274 22.30 7.42 -10.26
N ARG A 275 23.57 7.83 -10.36
CA ARG A 275 24.72 6.92 -10.24
C ARG A 275 25.51 7.21 -8.97
N PHE A 276 26.02 6.17 -8.36
CA PHE A 276 26.92 6.27 -7.22
C PHE A 276 28.26 6.90 -7.62
N HIS A 277 28.68 7.94 -6.92
CA HIS A 277 29.93 8.67 -7.13
C HIS A 277 30.58 9.01 -5.77
N LYS A 278 31.17 8.04 -5.07
CA LYS A 278 31.94 8.22 -3.82
C LYS A 278 31.29 9.06 -2.71
N THR A 279 30.21 9.76 -2.97
CA THR A 279 29.42 10.51 -1.99
C THR A 279 28.14 9.76 -1.70
N SER A 280 27.93 9.43 -0.42
CA SER A 280 26.76 8.67 0.05
C SER A 280 25.58 9.59 0.33
N SER A 281 25.38 10.64 -0.48
CA SER A 281 24.31 11.61 -0.30
C SER A 281 23.69 12.02 -1.65
N LEU A 282 22.44 12.47 -1.61
CA LEU A 282 21.66 12.94 -2.75
C LEU A 282 20.88 14.19 -2.36
N ILE A 283 20.97 15.25 -3.15
CA ILE A 283 20.09 16.41 -3.00
C ILE A 283 18.78 16.10 -3.75
N LEU A 284 17.68 16.15 -3.01
CA LEU A 284 16.34 16.08 -3.56
C LEU A 284 15.87 17.50 -3.88
N ASP A 285 15.70 17.82 -5.16
CA ASP A 285 15.19 19.10 -5.59
C ASP A 285 13.67 19.20 -5.39
N PRO A 286 13.11 20.39 -5.08
CA PRO A 286 11.67 20.59 -4.97
C PRO A 286 10.94 20.18 -6.25
N ASP A 287 9.74 19.61 -6.08
CA ASP A 287 8.85 19.17 -7.16
C ASP A 287 9.42 18.09 -8.09
N GLU A 288 10.64 17.62 -7.86
CA GLU A 288 11.21 16.46 -8.57
C GLU A 288 10.72 15.15 -7.96
N PHE A 289 10.62 14.13 -8.79
CA PHE A 289 10.22 12.78 -8.38
C PHE A 289 11.36 11.79 -8.55
N TYR A 290 11.60 11.01 -7.50
CA TYR A 290 12.69 10.06 -7.41
C TYR A 290 12.18 8.66 -7.11
N ILE A 291 12.79 7.66 -7.74
CA ILE A 291 12.68 6.24 -7.39
C ILE A 291 14.00 5.83 -6.74
N LEU A 292 13.94 5.48 -5.46
CA LEU A 292 15.06 5.00 -4.67
C LEU A 292 14.75 3.60 -4.11
N MET A 293 15.60 3.07 -3.25
CA MET A 293 15.48 1.72 -2.71
C MET A 293 15.81 1.71 -1.21
N THR A 294 15.18 0.80 -0.48
CA THR A 294 15.56 0.55 0.92
C THR A 294 16.90 -0.17 1.01
N LYS A 295 17.66 0.10 2.06
CA LYS A 295 18.88 -0.62 2.38
C LYS A 295 18.55 -2.05 2.85
N GLU A 296 17.51 -2.18 3.66
CA GLU A 296 17.07 -3.44 4.23
C GLU A 296 16.36 -4.31 3.18
N ALA A 297 16.68 -5.59 3.18
CA ALA A 297 15.84 -6.61 2.58
C ALA A 297 14.74 -6.96 3.58
N ILE A 298 13.49 -6.74 3.20
CA ILE A 298 12.31 -6.89 4.05
C ILE A 298 11.43 -8.03 3.62
N ALA A 299 10.75 -8.65 4.57
CA ALA A 299 9.79 -9.71 4.32
C ALA A 299 8.52 -9.54 5.14
N VAL A 300 7.42 -10.01 4.58
CA VAL A 300 6.13 -10.14 5.25
C VAL A 300 5.79 -11.63 5.37
N PRO A 301 5.95 -12.22 6.57
CA PRO A 301 5.61 -13.63 6.77
C PRO A 301 4.13 -13.90 6.48
N PRO A 302 3.74 -15.16 6.21
CA PRO A 302 2.37 -15.51 5.80
C PRO A 302 1.25 -15.08 6.75
N ASP A 303 1.53 -15.01 8.05
CA ASP A 303 0.52 -14.68 9.06
C ASP A 303 0.34 -13.16 9.27
N TYR A 304 1.02 -12.35 8.47
CA TYR A 304 1.03 -10.90 8.57
C TYR A 304 0.80 -10.23 7.22
N ALA A 305 0.28 -9.02 7.28
CA ALA A 305 0.33 -8.03 6.23
C ALA A 305 1.11 -6.81 6.73
N ALA A 306 1.63 -6.01 5.82
CA ALA A 306 2.29 -4.79 6.24
C ALA A 306 1.86 -3.59 5.40
N GLU A 307 2.08 -2.40 5.95
CA GLU A 307 1.79 -1.12 5.32
C GLU A 307 2.95 -0.17 5.58
N MET A 308 3.38 0.51 4.53
CA MET A 308 4.37 1.55 4.65
C MET A 308 3.71 2.82 5.22
N LEU A 309 4.27 3.33 6.30
CA LEU A 309 3.89 4.61 6.88
C LEU A 309 4.94 5.66 6.51
N PRO A 310 4.52 6.83 6.03
CA PRO A 310 5.45 7.92 5.75
C PRO A 310 6.17 8.34 7.04
N TYR A 311 7.38 8.87 6.86
CA TYR A 311 8.15 9.41 7.97
C TYR A 311 7.50 10.67 8.57
N ASP A 312 7.78 10.93 9.85
CA ASP A 312 7.23 12.08 10.56
C ASP A 312 7.67 13.39 9.88
N THR A 313 6.73 14.31 9.65
CA THR A 313 6.97 15.62 9.02
C THR A 313 8.01 16.46 9.76
N ARG A 314 8.30 16.16 11.04
CA ARG A 314 9.36 16.81 11.83
C ARG A 314 10.77 16.39 11.43
N ALA A 315 10.92 15.37 10.61
CA ALA A 315 12.22 14.83 10.22
C ALA A 315 12.74 15.40 8.89
N GLY A 316 11.93 16.17 8.14
CA GLY A 316 12.34 16.81 6.90
C GLY A 316 11.19 17.16 5.97
N GLU A 317 11.46 17.98 4.99
CA GLU A 317 10.53 18.44 3.96
C GLU A 317 10.31 17.43 2.82
N PHE A 318 10.91 16.26 2.88
CA PHE A 318 10.67 15.20 1.90
C PHE A 318 9.60 14.22 2.38
N ARG A 319 8.88 13.64 1.45
CA ARG A 319 7.93 12.56 1.72
C ARG A 319 8.27 11.36 0.85
N VAL A 320 8.24 10.18 1.46
CA VAL A 320 8.05 8.95 0.70
C VAL A 320 6.56 8.89 0.40
N HIS A 321 6.21 9.14 -0.86
CA HIS A 321 4.83 9.14 -1.34
C HIS A 321 4.35 7.71 -1.58
N TYR A 322 3.01 7.57 -1.69
CA TYR A 322 2.39 6.31 -2.09
C TYR A 322 2.68 5.15 -1.13
N ALA A 323 2.36 5.39 0.17
CA ALA A 323 2.33 4.34 1.18
C ALA A 323 1.68 3.08 0.59
N GLY A 324 2.46 2.01 0.42
CA GLY A 324 2.03 0.79 -0.25
C GLY A 324 1.63 -0.29 0.75
N PHE A 325 0.70 -1.16 0.33
CA PHE A 325 0.48 -2.42 1.02
C PHE A 325 1.54 -3.44 0.62
N PHE A 326 2.03 -4.15 1.61
CA PHE A 326 2.88 -5.31 1.44
C PHE A 326 2.06 -6.55 1.84
N ASP A 327 1.81 -7.39 0.87
CA ASP A 327 0.98 -8.58 1.07
C ASP A 327 1.76 -9.72 1.74
N PRO A 328 1.04 -10.66 2.42
CA PRO A 328 1.64 -11.87 2.93
C PRO A 328 2.46 -12.60 1.85
N GLY A 329 3.69 -12.93 2.15
CA GLY A 329 4.64 -13.57 1.22
C GLY A 329 5.60 -12.61 0.51
N PHE A 330 5.40 -11.28 0.58
CA PHE A 330 6.38 -10.34 0.01
C PHE A 330 7.76 -10.54 0.66
N GLY A 331 8.79 -10.73 -0.18
CA GLY A 331 10.16 -10.96 0.28
C GLY A 331 10.37 -12.24 1.12
N TRP A 332 9.36 -13.07 1.27
CA TRP A 332 9.41 -14.28 2.07
C TRP A 332 10.04 -15.45 1.31
N ASN A 333 11.03 -16.11 1.92
CA ASN A 333 11.59 -17.33 1.43
C ASN A 333 10.99 -18.53 2.21
N ALA A 334 10.01 -19.19 1.61
CA ALA A 334 9.29 -20.30 2.25
C ALA A 334 10.20 -21.51 2.57
N LYS A 335 11.22 -21.77 1.73
CA LYS A 335 12.15 -22.90 1.93
C LYS A 335 13.04 -22.70 3.16
N LEU A 336 13.48 -21.48 3.39
CA LEU A 336 14.33 -21.12 4.51
C LEU A 336 13.52 -20.65 5.74
N ASN A 337 12.22 -20.43 5.59
CA ASN A 337 11.35 -19.84 6.62
C ASN A 337 11.90 -18.52 7.19
N LYS A 338 12.43 -17.67 6.31
CA LYS A 338 13.14 -16.42 6.64
C LYS A 338 12.86 -15.33 5.60
N ALA A 339 13.31 -14.12 5.88
CA ALA A 339 13.40 -13.05 4.90
C ALA A 339 14.32 -13.47 3.73
N GLY A 340 13.88 -13.12 2.52
CA GLY A 340 14.68 -13.22 1.29
C GLY A 340 15.38 -11.90 0.99
N SER A 341 15.68 -11.67 -0.27
CA SER A 341 16.47 -10.52 -0.75
C SER A 341 15.61 -9.35 -1.31
N SER A 342 14.30 -9.33 -1.08
CA SER A 342 13.43 -8.28 -1.64
C SER A 342 13.61 -6.97 -0.90
N ARG A 343 13.95 -5.91 -1.63
CA ARG A 343 14.03 -4.54 -1.09
C ARG A 343 12.77 -3.74 -1.42
N GLY A 344 12.43 -2.79 -0.55
CA GLY A 344 11.37 -1.82 -0.82
C GLY A 344 11.83 -0.80 -1.86
N VAL A 345 10.97 -0.44 -2.78
CA VAL A 345 11.19 0.71 -3.66
C VAL A 345 10.47 1.90 -3.08
N LEU A 346 11.14 3.04 -3.06
CA LEU A 346 10.73 4.28 -2.43
C LEU A 346 10.39 5.30 -3.51
N GLU A 347 9.19 5.81 -3.46
CA GLU A 347 8.71 6.91 -4.29
C GLU A 347 8.88 8.21 -3.47
N VAL A 348 9.87 9.04 -3.86
CA VAL A 348 10.31 10.18 -3.03
C VAL A 348 10.12 11.50 -3.75
N ARG A 349 9.61 12.49 -3.03
CA ARG A 349 9.48 13.86 -3.50
C ARG A 349 9.81 14.84 -2.37
N SER A 350 10.64 15.85 -2.66
CA SER A 350 10.78 17.04 -1.81
C SER A 350 9.72 18.08 -2.20
N HIS A 351 9.28 18.88 -1.25
CA HIS A 351 8.20 19.85 -1.50
C HIS A 351 8.73 21.30 -1.59
N GLU A 352 9.06 21.91 -0.47
CA GLU A 352 9.28 23.36 -0.41
C GLU A 352 10.74 23.75 -0.65
N VAL A 353 11.69 22.95 -0.14
CA VAL A 353 13.12 23.27 -0.17
C VAL A 353 13.94 22.06 -0.62
N PRO A 354 15.13 22.30 -1.22
CA PRO A 354 16.05 21.20 -1.48
C PRO A 354 16.43 20.48 -0.18
N PHE A 355 16.43 19.14 -0.20
CA PHE A 355 16.72 18.33 0.98
C PHE A 355 17.92 17.43 0.72
N LEU A 356 18.92 17.47 1.62
CA LEU A 356 20.05 16.54 1.56
C LEU A 356 19.67 15.23 2.22
N LEU A 357 19.57 14.17 1.43
CA LEU A 357 19.32 12.81 1.86
C LEU A 357 20.64 12.06 1.95
N GLU A 358 20.89 11.40 3.09
CA GLU A 358 22.13 10.64 3.34
C GLU A 358 21.88 9.13 3.33
N HIS A 359 22.89 8.35 2.91
CA HIS A 359 22.83 6.89 2.99
C HIS A 359 22.54 6.40 4.41
N GLY A 360 21.61 5.46 4.54
CA GLY A 360 21.21 4.93 5.84
C GLY A 360 20.28 5.84 6.66
N GLN A 361 19.89 7.00 6.11
CA GLN A 361 18.88 7.84 6.75
C GLN A 361 17.51 7.12 6.75
N THR A 362 16.83 7.13 7.91
CA THR A 362 15.47 6.59 8.02
C THR A 362 14.51 7.43 7.19
N VAL A 363 13.73 6.78 6.34
CA VAL A 363 12.80 7.44 5.41
C VAL A 363 11.35 7.00 5.58
N GLY A 364 11.09 6.02 6.44
CA GLY A 364 9.73 5.54 6.71
C GLY A 364 9.71 4.37 7.70
N TRP A 365 8.50 3.88 7.91
CA TRP A 365 8.23 2.74 8.79
C TRP A 365 7.36 1.73 8.06
N LEU A 366 7.64 0.44 8.28
CA LEU A 366 6.76 -0.64 7.87
C LEU A 366 6.00 -1.13 9.10
N ARG A 367 4.68 -0.92 9.10
CA ARG A 367 3.78 -1.38 10.17
C ARG A 367 3.24 -2.75 9.79
N TYR A 368 3.50 -3.73 10.64
CA TYR A 368 2.97 -5.09 10.50
C TYR A 368 1.63 -5.23 11.21
N GLU A 369 0.71 -5.93 10.57
CA GLU A 369 -0.61 -6.25 11.09
C GLU A 369 -0.88 -7.75 10.94
N ARG A 370 -1.58 -8.32 11.90
CA ARG A 370 -1.97 -9.74 11.82
C ARG A 370 -3.04 -9.94 10.76
N MET A 371 -2.96 -11.09 10.12
CA MET A 371 -4.07 -11.58 9.32
C MET A 371 -5.17 -12.13 10.24
N ALA A 372 -6.45 -11.89 9.88
CA ALA A 372 -7.60 -12.47 10.59
C ALA A 372 -7.71 -14.00 10.41
N ALA A 373 -7.10 -14.50 9.35
CA ALA A 373 -6.91 -15.94 9.09
C ALA A 373 -5.71 -16.10 8.16
N ARG A 374 -5.13 -17.28 8.12
CA ARG A 374 -3.99 -17.57 7.23
C ARG A 374 -4.44 -17.46 5.76
N PRO A 375 -3.70 -16.74 4.91
CA PRO A 375 -4.02 -16.63 3.50
C PRO A 375 -3.76 -17.94 2.77
N GLU A 376 -4.59 -18.24 1.75
CA GLU A 376 -4.39 -19.36 0.84
C GLU A 376 -3.37 -19.06 -0.24
N LEU A 377 -3.27 -17.78 -0.62
CA LEU A 377 -2.38 -17.27 -1.65
C LEU A 377 -1.29 -16.42 -1.01
N LEU A 378 -0.06 -16.64 -1.43
CA LEU A 378 1.09 -15.85 -1.00
C LEU A 378 1.66 -15.06 -2.18
N TYR A 379 2.06 -13.84 -1.91
CA TYR A 379 2.71 -12.98 -2.90
C TYR A 379 3.99 -13.64 -3.44
N GLY A 380 4.10 -13.73 -4.75
CA GLY A 380 5.27 -14.29 -5.42
C GLY A 380 5.40 -15.81 -5.43
N GLN A 381 4.45 -16.55 -4.86
CA GLN A 381 4.42 -18.02 -4.91
C GLN A 381 3.25 -18.51 -5.75
N ASP A 382 2.03 -18.08 -5.43
CA ASP A 382 0.81 -18.56 -6.03
C ASP A 382 0.21 -17.55 -7.03
N ILE A 383 0.67 -16.31 -6.99
CA ILE A 383 0.26 -15.23 -7.90
C ILE A 383 1.50 -14.67 -8.56
N SER A 384 1.42 -14.45 -9.88
CA SER A 384 2.48 -13.77 -10.63
C SER A 384 2.70 -12.37 -10.04
N SER A 385 3.86 -12.15 -9.43
CA SER A 385 4.23 -10.86 -8.85
C SER A 385 5.24 -10.15 -9.74
N ASN A 386 5.04 -8.85 -9.94
CA ASN A 386 6.02 -8.05 -10.70
C ASN A 386 7.27 -7.72 -9.88
N TYR A 387 7.24 -7.91 -8.55
CA TYR A 387 8.20 -7.29 -7.63
C TYR A 387 8.79 -8.24 -6.57
N GLN A 388 8.57 -9.56 -6.69
CA GLN A 388 9.22 -10.55 -5.80
C GLN A 388 10.71 -10.66 -6.14
N GLY A 389 11.58 -10.71 -5.12
CA GLY A 389 13.03 -10.77 -5.30
C GLY A 389 13.61 -9.50 -5.94
N GLN A 390 12.90 -8.37 -5.87
CA GLN A 390 13.34 -7.13 -6.51
C GLN A 390 14.48 -6.44 -5.75
N SER A 391 15.36 -5.82 -6.52
CA SER A 391 16.21 -4.70 -6.15
C SER A 391 15.57 -3.38 -6.62
N LEU A 392 16.37 -2.38 -6.97
CA LEU A 392 15.89 -1.15 -7.60
C LEU A 392 15.17 -1.46 -8.92
N LYS A 393 13.86 -1.19 -8.99
CA LYS A 393 13.03 -1.52 -10.14
C LYS A 393 12.00 -0.43 -10.42
N LEU A 394 11.94 0.03 -11.65
CA LEU A 394 10.91 0.94 -12.15
C LEU A 394 9.54 0.23 -12.25
N ALA A 395 8.51 0.99 -12.61
CA ALA A 395 7.19 0.43 -12.85
C ALA A 395 7.21 -0.60 -14.00
N LYS A 396 6.27 -1.55 -13.95
CA LYS A 396 6.16 -2.68 -14.89
C LYS A 396 6.03 -2.29 -16.37
N GLN A 397 5.78 -1.04 -16.68
CA GLN A 397 5.71 -0.49 -18.02
C GLN A 397 7.08 -0.37 -18.68
N PHE A 398 8.15 -0.32 -17.90
CA PHE A 398 9.51 -0.13 -18.39
C PHE A 398 10.26 -1.46 -18.53
N LYS A 399 11.14 -1.53 -19.54
CA LYS A 399 12.17 -2.58 -19.65
C LYS A 399 13.14 -2.46 -18.47
N GLN A 400 13.81 -3.54 -18.14
CA GLN A 400 14.94 -3.48 -17.20
C GLN A 400 16.17 -2.97 -17.96
N LEU A 401 16.94 -2.08 -17.32
CA LEU A 401 18.24 -1.63 -17.80
C LEU A 401 19.33 -2.63 -17.45
#